data_9bc329a8aa0e09feeb852fa9a69971d7
#
_entry.id   9bc329a8aa0e09feeb852fa9a69971d7
#
_cell.length_a   1.000
_cell.length_b   1.000
_cell.length_c   1.000
_cell.angle_alpha   90.00
_cell.angle_beta   90.00
_cell.angle_gamma   90.00
#
_symmetry.space_group_name_H-M   'P 1'
#
loop_
_entity.id
_entity.type
_entity.pdbx_description
1 polymer ?
#
loop_
_entity_poly.entity_id
_entity_poly.type
_entity_poly.pdbx_seq_one_letter_code
_entity_poly.pdbx_strand_id
1 'polypeptide(L)'
;AAAQARLNAVQAGLAAAEDALSNSELKAPFAGVVADLKIKAGEQAAPGQVAAVLADFSSWVVQTDNLTEIEVVKVGEGQNVEVVLDALPDVTLHGTVKSISPVYEEKRGDITYTVTVVLTDGDPKMRWGMTAVTTFEK
;
A
#
# COMPACT_ATOMS: atom_id res chain seq x y z
N ALA A 1 37.68 4.02 -36.55
CA ALA A 1 37.77 3.86 -35.07
C ALA A 1 37.49 5.21 -34.34
N ALA A 2 38.17 6.33 -34.61
CA ALA A 2 38.02 7.58 -33.90
C ALA A 2 36.62 8.22 -34.09
N ALA A 3 36.05 8.20 -35.29
CA ALA A 3 34.74 8.76 -35.60
C ALA A 3 33.64 7.99 -34.85
N GLN A 4 33.74 6.67 -34.76
CA GLN A 4 32.77 5.83 -34.02
C GLN A 4 32.86 6.09 -32.54
N ALA A 5 34.07 6.23 -31.98
CA ALA A 5 34.23 6.56 -30.55
C ALA A 5 33.61 7.96 -30.20
N ARG A 6 33.78 8.93 -31.12
CA ARG A 6 33.19 10.25 -30.96
C ARG A 6 31.65 10.22 -31.05
N LEU A 7 31.10 9.43 -31.96
CA LEU A 7 29.66 9.24 -32.09
C LEU A 7 29.08 8.62 -30.80
N ASN A 8 29.71 7.55 -30.31
CA ASN A 8 29.29 6.90 -29.08
C ASN A 8 29.34 7.85 -27.86
N ALA A 9 30.35 8.70 -27.76
CA ALA A 9 30.47 9.68 -26.69
C ALA A 9 29.36 10.73 -26.75
N VAL A 10 29.01 11.22 -27.94
CA VAL A 10 27.92 12.18 -28.13
C VAL A 10 26.57 11.55 -27.84
N GLN A 11 26.35 10.30 -28.27
CA GLN A 11 25.11 9.56 -27.95
C GLN A 11 24.97 9.32 -26.45
N ALA A 12 26.04 8.96 -25.74
CA ALA A 12 26.03 8.83 -24.30
C ALA A 12 25.73 10.16 -23.59
N GLY A 13 26.28 11.27 -24.12
CA GLY A 13 25.97 12.61 -23.60
C GLY A 13 24.50 13.01 -23.80
N LEU A 14 23.92 12.67 -24.97
CA LEU A 14 22.52 12.91 -25.25
C LEU A 14 21.63 12.11 -24.29
N ALA A 15 21.89 10.82 -24.16
CA ALA A 15 21.14 9.94 -23.24
C ALA A 15 21.17 10.46 -21.79
N ALA A 16 22.35 10.89 -21.32
CA ALA A 16 22.48 11.47 -19.99
C ALA A 16 21.67 12.78 -19.81
N ALA A 17 21.59 13.60 -20.85
CA ALA A 17 20.78 14.84 -20.82
C ALA A 17 19.27 14.52 -20.85
N GLU A 18 18.85 13.52 -21.62
CA GLU A 18 17.47 13.05 -21.67
C GLU A 18 17.04 12.44 -20.33
N ASP A 19 17.89 11.64 -19.69
CA ASP A 19 17.66 11.10 -18.35
C ASP A 19 17.53 12.21 -17.29
N ALA A 20 18.39 13.23 -17.35
CA ALA A 20 18.33 14.38 -16.45
C ALA A 20 17.02 15.17 -16.63
N LEU A 21 16.56 15.34 -17.85
CA LEU A 21 15.28 15.99 -18.15
C LEU A 21 14.10 15.15 -17.63
N SER A 22 14.12 13.84 -17.88
CA SER A 22 13.09 12.91 -17.40
C SER A 22 12.98 12.92 -15.88
N ASN A 23 14.11 13.01 -15.18
CA ASN A 23 14.16 13.07 -13.72
C ASN A 23 13.69 14.42 -13.14
N SER A 24 13.46 15.44 -13.98
CA SER A 24 12.86 16.71 -13.55
C SER A 24 11.34 16.66 -13.46
N GLU A 25 10.72 15.61 -13.98
CA GLU A 25 9.28 15.37 -13.90
C GLU A 25 8.96 14.19 -12.97
N LEU A 26 8.14 14.43 -11.94
CA LEU A 26 7.63 13.36 -11.09
C LEU A 26 6.31 12.85 -11.66
N LYS A 27 6.29 11.58 -12.12
CA LYS A 27 5.10 10.94 -12.70
C LYS A 27 4.57 9.88 -11.74
N ALA A 28 3.23 9.78 -11.68
CA ALA A 28 2.57 8.71 -10.93
C ALA A 28 2.88 7.35 -11.59
N PRO A 29 3.39 6.36 -10.83
CA PRO A 29 3.71 5.04 -11.37
C PRO A 29 2.48 4.16 -11.63
N PHE A 30 1.33 4.52 -11.07
CA PHE A 30 0.05 3.84 -11.23
C PHE A 30 -1.12 4.83 -11.14
N ALA A 31 -2.29 4.39 -11.59
CA ALA A 31 -3.53 5.16 -11.44
C ALA A 31 -3.99 5.12 -9.98
N GLY A 32 -4.20 6.28 -9.37
CA GLY A 32 -4.57 6.37 -7.96
C GLY A 32 -4.93 7.79 -7.55
N VAL A 33 -5.04 8.02 -6.26
CA VAL A 33 -5.34 9.32 -5.68
C VAL A 33 -4.13 9.81 -4.89
N VAL A 34 -3.81 11.10 -5.02
CA VAL A 34 -2.79 11.72 -4.18
C VAL A 34 -3.37 11.86 -2.77
N ALA A 35 -2.91 10.99 -1.87
CA ALA A 35 -3.36 10.97 -0.48
C ALA A 35 -2.72 12.08 0.35
N ASP A 36 -1.49 12.45 0.03
CA ASP A 36 -0.75 13.51 0.71
C ASP A 36 0.27 14.15 -0.24
N LEU A 37 0.41 15.46 -0.17
CA LEU A 37 1.39 16.23 -0.93
C LEU A 37 2.35 16.92 0.06
N LYS A 38 3.61 16.48 0.07
CA LYS A 38 4.62 16.91 1.03
C LYS A 38 5.41 18.14 0.58
N ILE A 39 5.31 18.53 -0.68
CA ILE A 39 6.03 19.68 -1.27
C ILE A 39 5.07 20.75 -1.76
N LYS A 40 5.55 21.99 -1.78
CA LYS A 40 4.80 23.15 -2.29
C LYS A 40 5.47 23.72 -3.51
N ALA A 41 4.69 24.41 -4.34
CA ALA A 41 5.25 25.14 -5.47
C ALA A 41 6.26 26.18 -5.00
N GLY A 42 7.44 26.21 -5.64
CA GLY A 42 8.56 27.08 -5.28
C GLY A 42 9.55 26.47 -4.27
N GLU A 43 9.27 25.31 -3.71
CA GLU A 43 10.22 24.57 -2.88
C GLU A 43 11.18 23.73 -3.72
N GLN A 44 12.40 23.58 -3.24
CA GLN A 44 13.39 22.71 -3.85
C GLN A 44 13.20 21.28 -3.34
N ALA A 45 12.91 20.36 -4.26
CA ALA A 45 12.89 18.93 -3.94
C ALA A 45 14.30 18.35 -3.95
N ALA A 46 14.70 17.73 -2.85
CA ALA A 46 15.97 17.03 -2.74
C ALA A 46 15.84 15.57 -3.18
N PRO A 47 16.88 14.95 -3.75
CA PRO A 47 16.89 13.52 -4.04
C PRO A 47 16.61 12.69 -2.78
N GLY A 48 15.69 11.73 -2.88
CA GLY A 48 15.28 10.89 -1.76
C GLY A 48 14.20 11.48 -0.84
N GLN A 49 13.77 12.72 -1.08
CA GLN A 49 12.66 13.32 -0.35
C GLN A 49 11.31 12.79 -0.88
N VAL A 50 10.42 12.42 0.05
CA VAL A 50 9.05 12.05 -0.30
C VAL A 50 8.29 13.32 -0.73
N ALA A 51 7.94 13.41 -2.00
CA ALA A 51 7.21 14.53 -2.56
C ALA A 51 5.69 14.38 -2.44
N ALA A 52 5.18 13.19 -2.69
CA ALA A 52 3.76 12.87 -2.61
C ALA A 52 3.54 11.43 -2.19
N VAL A 53 2.38 11.15 -1.60
CA VAL A 53 1.91 9.80 -1.29
C VAL A 53 0.72 9.51 -2.19
N LEU A 54 0.85 8.46 -3.03
CA LEU A 54 -0.24 7.95 -3.83
C LEU A 54 -0.87 6.74 -3.15
N ALA A 55 -2.19 6.67 -3.20
CA ALA A 55 -2.96 5.53 -2.72
C ALA A 55 -3.88 5.00 -3.82
N ASP A 56 -3.97 3.69 -3.91
CA ASP A 56 -4.95 2.99 -4.74
C ASP A 56 -6.13 2.59 -3.83
N PHE A 57 -7.29 3.18 -4.09
CA PHE A 57 -8.53 2.87 -3.38
C PHE A 57 -9.47 1.94 -4.17
N SER A 58 -8.95 1.25 -5.20
CA SER A 58 -9.73 0.28 -5.96
C SER A 58 -10.08 -0.98 -5.17
N SER A 59 -9.28 -1.27 -4.14
CA SER A 59 -9.53 -2.36 -3.21
C SER A 59 -9.17 -1.95 -1.78
N TRP A 60 -9.93 -2.47 -0.83
CA TRP A 60 -9.69 -2.25 0.59
C TRP A 60 -9.17 -3.52 1.23
N VAL A 61 -8.21 -3.34 2.11
CA VAL A 61 -7.57 -4.42 2.85
C VAL A 61 -7.64 -4.11 4.34
N VAL A 62 -8.07 -5.10 5.11
CA VAL A 62 -8.03 -5.07 6.58
C VAL A 62 -6.94 -6.02 7.05
N GLN A 63 -6.09 -5.55 7.93
CA GLN A 63 -5.08 -6.37 8.59
C GLN A 63 -5.42 -6.49 10.06
N THR A 64 -5.54 -7.74 10.54
CA THR A 64 -5.70 -8.00 11.97
C THR A 64 -4.35 -7.85 12.67
N ASP A 65 -4.37 -7.47 13.92
CA ASP A 65 -3.16 -7.26 14.70
C ASP A 65 -3.18 -7.92 16.09
N ASN A 66 -4.21 -8.69 16.37
CA ASN A 66 -4.49 -9.25 17.70
C ASN A 66 -4.85 -10.74 17.70
N LEU A 67 -4.69 -11.45 16.57
CA LEU A 67 -4.96 -12.88 16.52
C LEU A 67 -3.86 -13.68 17.21
N THR A 68 -4.23 -14.39 18.25
CA THR A 68 -3.33 -15.27 19.00
C THR A 68 -3.04 -16.58 18.26
N GLU A 69 -2.05 -17.36 18.74
CA GLU A 69 -1.74 -18.70 18.20
C GLU A 69 -2.94 -19.63 18.18
N ILE A 70 -3.81 -19.54 19.19
CA ILE A 70 -5.00 -20.42 19.32
C ILE A 70 -6.10 -20.03 18.31
N GLU A 71 -6.15 -18.77 17.93
CA GLU A 71 -7.16 -18.23 17.03
C GLU A 71 -6.73 -18.36 15.57
N VAL A 72 -5.47 -18.07 15.27
CA VAL A 72 -4.98 -18.09 13.88
C VAL A 72 -5.07 -19.46 13.23
N VAL A 73 -4.93 -20.56 14.01
CA VAL A 73 -5.05 -21.93 13.49
C VAL A 73 -6.48 -22.29 13.05
N LYS A 74 -7.46 -21.51 13.46
CA LYS A 74 -8.88 -21.69 13.09
C LYS A 74 -9.26 -20.90 11.85
N VAL A 75 -8.38 -20.02 11.38
CA VAL A 75 -8.59 -19.17 10.21
C VAL A 75 -7.93 -19.84 9.01
N GLY A 76 -8.65 -19.88 7.89
CA GLY A 76 -8.16 -20.43 6.62
C GLY A 76 -8.15 -19.38 5.50
N GLU A 77 -7.22 -19.53 4.56
CA GLU A 77 -7.23 -18.72 3.34
C GLU A 77 -8.51 -18.99 2.52
N GLY A 78 -9.10 -17.93 2.00
CA GLY A 78 -10.38 -17.98 1.27
C GLY A 78 -11.62 -18.00 2.18
N GLN A 79 -11.47 -18.00 3.50
CA GLN A 79 -12.58 -17.95 4.46
C GLN A 79 -13.29 -16.61 4.39
N ASN A 80 -14.63 -16.62 4.49
CA ASN A 80 -15.42 -15.41 4.56
C ASN A 80 -15.26 -14.71 5.90
N VAL A 81 -15.27 -13.40 5.86
CA VAL A 81 -15.10 -12.53 7.03
C VAL A 81 -16.12 -11.41 6.98
N GLU A 82 -16.83 -11.22 8.06
CA GLU A 82 -17.59 -9.99 8.29
C GLU A 82 -16.70 -8.94 8.94
N VAL A 83 -16.78 -7.72 8.45
CA VAL A 83 -15.97 -6.59 8.92
C VAL A 83 -16.88 -5.42 9.25
N VAL A 84 -16.76 -4.93 10.46
CA VAL A 84 -17.46 -3.73 10.94
C VAL A 84 -16.43 -2.68 11.32
N LEU A 85 -16.56 -1.50 10.75
CA LEU A 85 -15.69 -0.36 11.07
C LEU A 85 -16.19 0.32 12.33
N ASP A 86 -15.31 0.65 13.27
CA ASP A 86 -15.68 1.38 14.50
C ASP A 86 -16.37 2.70 14.20
N ALA A 87 -15.98 3.37 13.11
CA ALA A 87 -16.58 4.63 12.67
C ALA A 87 -17.93 4.47 11.96
N LEU A 88 -18.31 3.26 11.55
CA LEU A 88 -19.53 2.93 10.81
C LEU A 88 -20.17 1.65 11.38
N PRO A 89 -20.66 1.68 12.61
CA PRO A 89 -21.14 0.47 13.31
C PRO A 89 -22.41 -0.14 12.70
N ASP A 90 -23.14 0.63 11.91
CA ASP A 90 -24.38 0.19 11.24
C ASP A 90 -24.10 -0.45 9.86
N VAL A 91 -22.83 -0.48 9.41
CA VAL A 91 -22.43 -1.02 8.11
C VAL A 91 -21.60 -2.27 8.32
N THR A 92 -22.14 -3.42 7.91
CA THR A 92 -21.40 -4.67 7.84
C THR A 92 -20.82 -4.82 6.43
N LEU A 93 -19.52 -4.95 6.35
CA LEU A 93 -18.79 -5.21 5.11
C LEU A 93 -18.40 -6.69 5.07
N HIS A 94 -18.19 -7.20 3.88
CA HIS A 94 -17.79 -8.58 3.67
C HIS A 94 -16.40 -8.62 3.02
N GLY A 95 -15.65 -9.64 3.36
CA GLY A 95 -14.34 -9.86 2.80
C GLY A 95 -13.95 -11.32 2.81
N THR A 96 -12.79 -11.60 2.27
CA THR A 96 -12.19 -12.92 2.28
C THR A 96 -10.76 -12.87 2.78
N VAL A 97 -10.35 -13.90 3.50
CA VAL A 97 -8.96 -14.06 3.92
C VAL A 97 -8.08 -14.27 2.70
N LYS A 98 -7.17 -13.33 2.46
CA LYS A 98 -6.21 -13.42 1.37
C LYS A 98 -4.97 -14.18 1.76
N SER A 99 -4.44 -13.91 2.95
CA SER A 99 -3.21 -14.55 3.44
C SER A 99 -3.12 -14.46 4.96
N ILE A 100 -2.39 -15.39 5.52
CA ILE A 100 -2.06 -15.46 6.95
C ILE A 100 -0.54 -15.35 7.05
N SER A 101 -0.03 -14.42 7.86
CA SER A 101 1.42 -14.28 8.07
C SER A 101 1.98 -15.55 8.72
N PRO A 102 3.01 -16.18 8.13
CA PRO A 102 3.65 -17.32 8.76
C PRO A 102 4.61 -16.91 9.90
N VAL A 103 4.84 -15.61 10.05
CA VAL A 103 5.74 -15.04 11.07
C VAL A 103 4.92 -14.29 12.09
N TYR A 104 5.21 -14.55 13.36
CA TYR A 104 4.58 -13.84 14.46
C TYR A 104 5.10 -12.40 14.60
N GLU A 105 4.30 -11.55 15.17
CA GLU A 105 4.69 -10.23 15.67
C GLU A 105 4.48 -10.21 17.18
N GLU A 106 5.44 -9.63 17.91
CA GLU A 106 5.28 -9.41 19.33
C GLU A 106 4.65 -8.03 19.56
N LYS A 107 3.44 -8.02 20.12
CA LYS A 107 2.74 -6.79 20.48
C LYS A 107 2.36 -6.82 21.95
N ARG A 108 2.87 -5.85 22.71
CA ARG A 108 2.57 -5.68 24.15
C ARG A 108 2.92 -6.92 25.01
N GLY A 109 3.90 -7.74 24.56
CA GLY A 109 4.30 -8.97 25.24
C GLY A 109 3.54 -10.22 24.79
N ASP A 110 2.57 -10.09 23.91
CA ASP A 110 1.82 -11.22 23.33
C ASP A 110 2.30 -11.55 21.92
N ILE A 111 2.31 -12.83 21.60
CA ILE A 111 2.58 -13.33 20.24
C ILE A 111 1.29 -13.25 19.45
N THR A 112 1.30 -12.50 18.36
CA THR A 112 0.14 -12.31 17.48
C THR A 112 0.51 -12.59 16.03
N TYR A 113 -0.48 -12.93 15.22
CA TYR A 113 -0.35 -13.19 13.79
C TYR A 113 -1.22 -12.23 13.00
N THR A 114 -0.68 -11.73 11.90
CA THR A 114 -1.40 -10.83 11.00
C THR A 114 -2.13 -11.63 9.95
N VAL A 115 -3.44 -11.46 9.87
CA VAL A 115 -4.29 -11.97 8.79
C VAL A 115 -4.70 -10.80 7.90
N THR A 116 -4.51 -10.99 6.61
CA THR A 116 -4.89 -10.01 5.59
C THR A 116 -6.22 -10.41 4.97
N VAL A 117 -7.22 -9.56 5.13
CA VAL A 117 -8.56 -9.71 4.57
C VAL A 117 -8.76 -8.69 3.46
N VAL A 118 -9.20 -9.14 2.30
CA VAL A 118 -9.60 -8.26 1.19
C VAL A 118 -11.11 -8.10 1.24
N LEU A 119 -11.57 -6.86 1.28
CA LEU A 119 -13.00 -6.56 1.23
C LEU A 119 -13.54 -6.76 -0.19
N THR A 120 -14.73 -7.31 -0.28
CA THR A 120 -15.47 -7.48 -1.54
C THR A 120 -16.44 -6.34 -1.79
N ASP A 121 -16.79 -5.61 -0.76
CA ASP A 121 -17.65 -4.44 -0.77
C ASP A 121 -16.97 -3.26 -0.06
N GLY A 122 -17.54 -2.08 -0.17
CA GLY A 122 -17.01 -0.88 0.42
C GLY A 122 -18.07 0.20 0.61
N ASP A 123 -17.80 1.14 1.50
CA ASP A 123 -18.65 2.31 1.75
C ASP A 123 -17.89 3.59 1.37
N PRO A 124 -18.53 4.58 0.73
CA PRO A 124 -17.90 5.85 0.34
C PRO A 124 -17.32 6.66 1.51
N LYS A 125 -17.76 6.37 2.73
CA LYS A 125 -17.27 7.03 3.94
C LYS A 125 -15.99 6.39 4.50
N MET A 126 -15.56 5.25 3.96
CA MET A 126 -14.32 4.60 4.39
C MET A 126 -13.11 5.49 4.18
N ARG A 127 -12.20 5.43 5.12
CA ARG A 127 -10.91 6.14 5.04
C ARG A 127 -9.80 5.20 5.48
N TRP A 128 -8.63 5.41 4.90
CA TRP A 128 -7.43 4.68 5.27
C TRP A 128 -7.08 4.95 6.74
N GLY A 129 -6.70 3.89 7.45
CA GLY A 129 -6.36 3.94 8.88
C GLY A 129 -7.54 3.84 9.83
N MET A 130 -8.76 3.58 9.34
CA MET A 130 -9.90 3.27 10.21
C MET A 130 -9.69 1.91 10.91
N THR A 131 -10.11 1.85 12.15
CA THR A 131 -10.13 0.59 12.93
C THR A 131 -11.37 -0.22 12.57
N ALA A 132 -11.19 -1.54 12.52
CA ALA A 132 -12.25 -2.49 12.18
C ALA A 132 -12.23 -3.69 13.12
N VAL A 133 -13.39 -4.24 13.36
CA VAL A 133 -13.57 -5.54 14.01
C VAL A 133 -13.89 -6.58 12.94
N THR A 134 -13.18 -7.70 12.97
CA THR A 134 -13.36 -8.80 12.02
C THR A 134 -13.95 -10.01 12.71
N THR A 135 -14.97 -10.62 12.10
CA THR A 135 -15.60 -11.87 12.54
C THR A 135 -15.43 -12.91 11.44
N PHE A 136 -14.70 -13.97 11.75
CA PHE A 136 -14.46 -15.07 10.81
C PHE A 136 -15.65 -16.05 10.84
N GLU A 137 -16.24 -16.30 9.68
CA GLU A 137 -17.31 -17.29 9.55
C GLU A 137 -16.73 -18.71 9.72
N LYS A 138 -17.52 -19.61 10.29
CA LYS A 138 -17.11 -21.02 10.52
C LYS A 138 -17.24 -21.86 9.27
#